data_8fbb00a4ef3959774cfcfb7d5bb445f8
#
_entry.id   8fbb00a4ef3959774cfcfb7d5bb445f8
#
_cell.length_a   1.000
_cell.length_b   1.000
_cell.length_c   1.000
_cell.angle_alpha   90.00
_cell.angle_beta   90.00
_cell.angle_gamma   90.00
#
_symmetry.space_group_name_H-M   'P 1'
#
loop_
_entity.id
_entity.type
_entity.pdbx_description
1 polymer ?
#
loop_
_entity_poly.entity_id
_entity_poly.type
_entity_poly.pdbx_seq_one_letter_code
_entity_poly.pdbx_strand_id
1 'polypeptide(L)'
;YNDLVKAYNPLPTQAIDEDYRASIDGFPVRLRVNGMFAGIYTFNIDRYGHDVYGFSDTRQDIAYEISNNSDQFDVSGSSNDIRTRISTGFKYRYHYADKGLITEQLTASESGPLNMASGLHEDLVQLVLWTGSSDGTEFKGNFSKHWSLNNMIDYHLLALAFGMVDSIMKNMVIASYGTSDDGEGN
;
A
#
# COMPACT_ATOMS: atom_id res chain seq x y z
N TYR A 1 -4.24 -14.23 6.76
CA TYR A 1 -4.46 -13.52 5.49
C TYR A 1 -3.51 -14.01 4.41
N ASN A 2 -2.19 -14.00 4.66
CA ASN A 2 -1.19 -14.41 3.68
C ASN A 2 -1.46 -15.81 3.11
N ASP A 3 -1.77 -16.80 3.95
CA ASP A 3 -2.08 -18.16 3.51
C ASP A 3 -3.34 -18.23 2.63
N LEU A 4 -4.35 -17.41 2.94
CA LEU A 4 -5.57 -17.32 2.14
C LEU A 4 -5.27 -16.67 0.78
N VAL A 5 -4.53 -15.58 0.75
CA VAL A 5 -4.15 -14.91 -0.50
C VAL A 5 -3.35 -15.85 -1.39
N LYS A 6 -2.34 -16.53 -0.85
CA LYS A 6 -1.55 -17.53 -1.61
C LYS A 6 -2.42 -18.62 -2.23
N ALA A 7 -3.40 -19.14 -1.47
CA ALA A 7 -4.20 -20.29 -1.90
C ALA A 7 -5.27 -19.92 -2.94
N TYR A 8 -5.86 -18.73 -2.84
CA TYR A 8 -7.06 -18.39 -3.61
C TYR A 8 -6.90 -17.18 -4.53
N ASN A 9 -6.01 -16.26 -4.19
CA ASN A 9 -5.82 -15.03 -4.95
C ASN A 9 -4.38 -14.53 -4.79
N PRO A 10 -3.38 -15.23 -5.34
CA PRO A 10 -1.98 -14.85 -5.18
C PRO A 10 -1.72 -13.49 -5.82
N LEU A 11 -0.92 -12.68 -5.13
CA LEU A 11 -0.38 -11.46 -5.72
C LEU A 11 0.58 -11.82 -6.87
N PRO A 12 0.80 -10.94 -7.85
CA PRO A 12 1.73 -11.18 -8.95
C PRO A 12 3.13 -11.61 -8.48
N THR A 13 3.63 -10.98 -7.42
CA THR A 13 4.93 -11.31 -6.81
C THR A 13 4.96 -12.70 -6.17
N GLN A 14 3.84 -13.17 -5.64
CA GLN A 14 3.72 -14.52 -5.06
C GLN A 14 3.66 -15.62 -6.13
N ALA A 15 3.33 -15.26 -7.36
CA ALA A 15 3.46 -16.19 -8.50
C ALA A 15 4.93 -16.39 -8.90
N ILE A 16 5.79 -15.40 -8.63
CA ILE A 16 7.23 -15.45 -8.89
C ILE A 16 7.97 -16.10 -7.72
N ASP A 17 7.63 -15.67 -6.49
CA ASP A 17 8.23 -16.15 -5.25
C ASP A 17 7.15 -16.26 -4.16
N GLU A 18 6.85 -17.50 -3.78
CA GLU A 18 5.81 -17.80 -2.79
C GLU A 18 6.15 -17.36 -1.36
N ASP A 19 7.39 -16.96 -1.09
CA ASP A 19 7.80 -16.41 0.20
C ASP A 19 7.36 -14.97 0.41
N TYR A 20 7.02 -14.24 -0.65
CA TYR A 20 6.50 -12.88 -0.55
C TYR A 20 5.16 -12.82 0.19
N ARG A 21 4.96 -11.74 0.92
CA ARG A 21 3.81 -11.56 1.81
C ARG A 21 2.86 -10.48 1.30
N ALA A 22 1.57 -10.71 1.47
CA ALA A 22 0.53 -9.73 1.13
C ALA A 22 0.21 -8.77 2.29
N SER A 23 0.71 -9.06 3.48
CA SER A 23 0.50 -8.24 4.68
C SER A 23 1.63 -8.45 5.67
N ILE A 24 1.67 -7.61 6.71
CA ILE A 24 2.54 -7.83 7.86
C ILE A 24 2.24 -9.22 8.44
N ASP A 25 3.28 -10.01 8.59
CA ASP A 25 3.21 -11.33 9.20
C ASP A 25 3.91 -11.32 10.56
N GLY A 26 3.49 -12.19 11.45
CA GLY A 26 4.08 -12.27 12.78
C GLY A 26 3.60 -13.48 13.58
N PHE A 27 4.29 -13.73 14.66
CA PHE A 27 3.95 -14.83 15.57
C PHE A 27 4.11 -14.41 17.04
N PRO A 28 3.33 -15.03 17.95
CA PRO A 28 3.44 -14.73 19.38
C PRO A 28 4.74 -15.28 19.95
N VAL A 29 5.43 -14.48 20.74
CA VAL A 29 6.65 -14.84 21.44
C VAL A 29 6.51 -14.68 22.96
N ARG A 30 7.12 -15.57 23.70
CA ARG A 30 7.21 -15.49 25.16
C ARG A 30 8.49 -14.73 25.51
N LEU A 31 8.36 -13.49 25.98
CA LEU A 31 9.52 -12.74 26.41
C LEU A 31 9.95 -13.12 27.83
N ARG A 32 11.26 -13.32 28.01
CA ARG A 32 11.89 -13.44 29.32
C ARG A 32 13.03 -12.43 29.43
N VAL A 33 13.06 -11.74 30.56
CA VAL A 33 14.15 -10.80 30.90
C VAL A 33 14.83 -11.33 32.16
N ASN A 34 16.13 -11.58 32.08
CA ASN A 34 16.91 -12.19 33.17
C ASN A 34 16.28 -13.50 33.70
N GLY A 35 15.73 -14.31 32.81
CA GLY A 35 15.07 -15.58 33.13
C GLY A 35 13.62 -15.46 33.62
N MET A 36 13.15 -14.28 34.01
CA MET A 36 11.77 -14.06 34.45
C MET A 36 10.83 -13.82 33.26
N PHE A 37 9.64 -14.38 33.33
CA PHE A 37 8.60 -14.17 32.33
C PHE A 37 8.13 -12.70 32.36
N ALA A 38 8.28 -12.02 31.25
CA ALA A 38 7.93 -10.60 31.09
C ALA A 38 6.64 -10.36 30.29
N GLY A 39 6.10 -11.41 29.65
CA GLY A 39 4.84 -11.32 28.92
C GLY A 39 4.85 -12.11 27.61
N ILE A 40 3.71 -12.02 26.91
CA ILE A 40 3.53 -12.50 25.55
C ILE A 40 3.50 -11.27 24.63
N TYR A 41 4.32 -11.29 23.61
CA TYR A 41 4.48 -10.24 22.62
C TYR A 41 4.28 -10.81 21.22
N THR A 42 4.10 -9.98 20.25
CA THR A 42 4.12 -10.37 18.83
C THR A 42 5.45 -9.96 18.22
N PHE A 43 6.14 -10.91 17.60
CA PHE A 43 7.26 -10.62 16.73
C PHE A 43 6.70 -10.44 15.32
N ASN A 44 6.77 -9.23 14.80
CA ASN A 44 6.25 -8.89 13.48
C ASN A 44 7.39 -8.64 12.51
N ILE A 45 7.15 -8.98 11.24
CA ILE A 45 7.96 -8.49 10.13
C ILE A 45 7.77 -6.97 10.05
N ASP A 46 8.87 -6.27 9.79
CA ASP A 46 8.83 -4.82 9.62
C ASP A 46 7.97 -4.46 8.40
N ARG A 47 7.05 -3.52 8.60
CA ARG A 47 6.21 -2.97 7.52
C ARG A 47 6.98 -2.18 6.47
N TYR A 48 8.27 -1.94 6.69
CA TYR A 48 9.20 -1.33 5.74
C TYR A 48 10.09 -2.36 5.04
N GLY A 49 9.89 -3.64 5.28
CA GLY A 49 10.64 -4.74 4.67
C GLY A 49 10.26 -4.93 3.20
N HIS A 50 10.90 -4.19 2.31
CA HIS A 50 10.62 -4.18 0.87
C HIS A 50 10.70 -5.58 0.27
N ASP A 51 11.73 -6.32 0.64
CA ASP A 51 11.99 -7.68 0.12
C ASP A 51 10.87 -8.65 0.48
N VAL A 52 10.23 -8.44 1.65
CA VAL A 52 9.16 -9.32 2.12
C VAL A 52 7.88 -9.19 1.29
N TYR A 53 7.62 -7.98 0.77
CA TYR A 53 6.47 -7.71 -0.10
C TYR A 53 6.76 -7.94 -1.57
N GLY A 54 8.00 -8.29 -1.92
CA GLY A 54 8.44 -8.54 -3.28
C GLY A 54 8.48 -7.30 -4.16
N PHE A 55 8.64 -6.12 -3.57
CA PHE A 55 8.86 -4.91 -4.36
C PHE A 55 10.23 -4.95 -5.03
N SER A 56 10.26 -4.43 -6.25
CA SER A 56 11.46 -4.43 -7.10
C SER A 56 11.70 -3.05 -7.69
N ASP A 57 12.96 -2.67 -7.76
CA ASP A 57 13.42 -1.45 -8.42
C ASP A 57 13.59 -1.60 -9.94
N THR A 58 13.49 -2.82 -10.45
CA THR A 58 13.46 -3.11 -11.90
C THR A 58 12.06 -3.11 -12.48
N ARG A 59 11.05 -3.20 -11.64
CA ARG A 59 9.65 -2.92 -11.96
C ARG A 59 9.30 -1.53 -11.45
N GLN A 60 8.26 -0.93 -11.96
CA GLN A 60 7.76 0.36 -11.48
C GLN A 60 6.84 0.18 -10.26
N ASP A 61 7.33 -0.54 -9.25
CA ASP A 61 6.57 -0.84 -8.04
C ASP A 61 6.45 0.40 -7.15
N ILE A 62 5.27 0.62 -6.61
CA ILE A 62 4.99 1.71 -5.68
C ILE A 62 4.10 1.22 -4.53
N ALA A 63 4.28 1.78 -3.34
CA ALA A 63 3.43 1.49 -2.21
C ALA A 63 3.26 2.72 -1.31
N TYR A 64 2.01 2.98 -0.92
CA TYR A 64 1.64 4.07 -0.03
C TYR A 64 0.73 3.58 1.08
N GLU A 65 0.97 4.04 2.30
CA GLU A 65 0.05 3.83 3.41
C GLU A 65 -0.96 4.98 3.47
N ILE A 66 -2.23 4.64 3.56
CA ILE A 66 -3.27 5.61 3.91
C ILE A 66 -3.12 5.94 5.38
N SER A 67 -2.74 7.17 5.68
CA SER A 67 -2.34 7.58 7.04
C SER A 67 -3.38 8.36 7.79
N ASN A 68 -4.33 8.95 7.10
CA ASN A 68 -5.35 9.81 7.67
C ASN A 68 -6.72 9.48 7.08
N ASN A 69 -7.75 10.04 7.66
CA ASN A 69 -9.16 9.73 7.40
C ASN A 69 -9.63 9.98 5.96
N SER A 70 -10.87 9.72 5.74
CA SER A 70 -11.80 9.83 4.64
C SER A 70 -11.57 10.83 3.51
N ASP A 71 -10.75 11.86 3.67
CA ASP A 71 -10.66 12.97 2.73
C ASP A 71 -9.65 12.76 1.59
N GLN A 72 -8.87 11.67 1.63
CA GLN A 72 -7.82 11.42 0.63
C GLN A 72 -8.36 11.22 -0.78
N PHE A 73 -9.56 10.64 -0.88
CA PHE A 73 -10.25 10.41 -2.15
C PHE A 73 -11.30 11.48 -2.45
N ASP A 74 -11.39 12.55 -1.65
CA ASP A 74 -12.21 13.70 -1.98
C ASP A 74 -11.53 14.53 -3.07
N VAL A 75 -12.14 14.60 -4.22
CA VAL A 75 -11.65 15.34 -5.39
C VAL A 75 -12.34 16.70 -5.56
N SER A 76 -13.09 17.16 -4.55
CA SER A 76 -13.66 18.51 -4.52
C SER A 76 -12.58 19.58 -4.35
N GLY A 77 -12.81 20.75 -4.89
CA GLY A 77 -11.90 21.89 -4.79
C GLY A 77 -10.95 22.04 -5.99
N SER A 78 -9.91 22.85 -5.83
CA SER A 78 -8.90 23.05 -6.84
C SER A 78 -7.90 21.87 -6.90
N SER A 79 -7.15 21.79 -8.00
CA SER A 79 -6.08 20.77 -8.12
C SER A 79 -5.00 20.91 -7.03
N ASN A 80 -4.76 22.11 -6.52
CA ASN A 80 -3.84 22.32 -5.41
C ASN A 80 -4.40 21.76 -4.09
N ASP A 81 -5.72 21.90 -3.84
CA ASP A 81 -6.36 21.35 -2.65
C ASP A 81 -6.31 19.82 -2.68
N ILE A 82 -6.57 19.21 -3.83
CA ILE A 82 -6.50 17.76 -4.03
C ILE A 82 -5.07 17.27 -3.76
N ARG A 83 -4.06 17.89 -4.36
CA ARG A 83 -2.66 17.53 -4.14
C ARG A 83 -2.23 17.71 -2.69
N THR A 84 -2.71 18.71 -2.00
CA THR A 84 -2.44 18.91 -0.56
C THR A 84 -3.04 17.78 0.27
N ARG A 85 -4.28 17.36 -0.01
CA ARG A 85 -4.91 16.22 0.68
C ARG A 85 -4.16 14.92 0.43
N ILE A 86 -3.76 14.66 -0.82
CA ILE A 86 -2.95 13.48 -1.16
C ILE A 86 -1.62 13.53 -0.41
N SER A 87 -0.92 14.66 -0.45
CA SER A 87 0.37 14.85 0.21
C SER A 87 0.32 14.52 1.72
N THR A 88 -0.74 14.92 2.41
CA THR A 88 -0.90 14.72 3.85
C THR A 88 -1.64 13.43 4.22
N GLY A 89 -2.45 12.92 3.31
CA GLY A 89 -3.28 11.74 3.52
C GLY A 89 -2.58 10.41 3.27
N PHE A 90 -1.51 10.44 2.51
CA PHE A 90 -0.71 9.24 2.21
C PHE A 90 0.71 9.39 2.74
N LYS A 91 1.28 8.25 3.14
CA LYS A 91 2.69 8.14 3.51
C LYS A 91 3.40 7.26 2.52
N TYR A 92 4.58 7.68 2.10
CA TYR A 92 5.50 6.88 1.34
C TYR A 92 5.85 5.59 2.08
N ARG A 93 5.86 4.49 1.37
CA ARG A 93 6.33 3.19 1.85
C ARG A 93 7.37 2.58 0.93
N TYR A 94 7.11 2.60 -0.36
CA TYR A 94 8.05 2.16 -1.37
C TYR A 94 7.81 2.90 -2.69
N HIS A 95 8.88 3.13 -3.43
CA HIS A 95 8.81 3.66 -4.79
C HIS A 95 10.04 3.20 -5.57
N TYR A 96 9.84 2.64 -6.74
CA TYR A 96 10.92 2.11 -7.60
C TYR A 96 12.00 3.15 -7.92
N ALA A 97 11.65 4.42 -7.98
CA ALA A 97 12.56 5.52 -8.23
C ALA A 97 13.42 5.92 -7.01
N ASP A 98 13.24 5.27 -5.86
CA ASP A 98 14.04 5.55 -4.64
C ASP A 98 15.52 5.19 -4.81
N LYS A 99 15.84 4.39 -5.80
CA LYS A 99 17.20 4.01 -6.16
C LYS A 99 18.03 5.23 -6.55
N GLY A 100 18.70 5.84 -5.57
CA GLY A 100 19.54 7.03 -5.75
C GLY A 100 18.79 8.37 -5.67
N LEU A 101 17.50 8.37 -5.33
CA LEU A 101 16.79 9.59 -4.97
C LEU A 101 17.03 9.94 -3.51
N ILE A 102 17.13 11.24 -3.25
CA ILE A 102 17.15 11.76 -1.90
C ILE A 102 15.70 11.66 -1.36
N THR A 103 15.54 11.15 -0.14
CA THR A 103 14.23 11.03 0.53
C THR A 103 13.41 12.33 0.46
N GLU A 104 14.08 13.48 0.43
CA GLU A 104 13.48 14.80 0.26
C GLU A 104 12.72 14.98 -1.05
N GLN A 105 13.02 14.19 -2.09
CA GLN A 105 12.28 14.20 -3.35
C GLN A 105 10.95 13.44 -3.26
N LEU A 106 10.88 12.44 -2.39
CA LEU A 106 9.69 11.63 -2.16
C LEU A 106 8.82 12.22 -1.05
N THR A 107 9.45 12.73 0.00
CA THR A 107 8.78 13.31 1.16
C THR A 107 9.40 14.65 1.54
N ALA A 108 8.67 15.50 2.23
CA ALA A 108 9.24 16.71 2.84
C ALA A 108 10.16 16.39 4.03
N SER A 109 9.98 15.20 4.64
CA SER A 109 10.81 14.63 5.69
C SER A 109 10.54 13.12 5.74
N GLU A 110 11.37 12.31 6.45
CA GLU A 110 11.19 10.85 6.59
C GLU A 110 9.80 10.41 7.03
N SER A 111 9.06 11.26 7.70
CA SER A 111 7.67 11.03 8.15
C SER A 111 6.72 12.14 7.75
N GLY A 112 7.16 13.07 6.90
CA GLY A 112 6.40 14.23 6.47
C GLY A 112 5.47 13.97 5.29
N PRO A 113 4.80 15.03 4.82
CA PRO A 113 3.97 15.00 3.63
C PRO A 113 4.77 14.62 2.38
N LEU A 114 4.10 14.00 1.41
CA LEU A 114 4.72 13.69 0.11
C LEU A 114 5.12 14.98 -0.63
N ASN A 115 6.27 14.95 -1.28
CA ASN A 115 6.73 16.08 -2.11
C ASN A 115 6.05 16.05 -3.48
N MET A 116 4.89 16.69 -3.59
CA MET A 116 4.08 16.71 -4.80
C MET A 116 4.72 17.53 -5.94
N ALA A 117 5.74 18.33 -5.66
CA ALA A 117 6.42 19.15 -6.69
C ALA A 117 7.35 18.32 -7.58
N SER A 118 7.77 17.15 -7.12
CA SER A 118 8.69 16.27 -7.85
C SER A 118 8.06 15.57 -9.06
N GLY A 119 6.72 15.48 -9.12
CA GLY A 119 5.99 14.69 -10.12
C GLY A 119 6.08 13.17 -9.93
N LEU A 120 6.85 12.70 -8.96
CA LEU A 120 7.07 11.26 -8.70
C LEU A 120 5.81 10.53 -8.22
N HIS A 121 4.82 11.26 -7.72
CA HIS A 121 3.58 10.69 -7.18
C HIS A 121 2.38 10.88 -8.12
N GLU A 122 2.63 11.14 -9.40
CA GLU A 122 1.55 11.43 -10.36
C GLU A 122 0.60 10.24 -10.52
N ASP A 123 1.11 9.00 -10.49
CA ASP A 123 0.29 7.79 -10.56
C ASP A 123 -0.69 7.69 -9.38
N LEU A 124 -0.24 8.04 -8.18
CA LEU A 124 -1.12 8.14 -7.01
C LEU A 124 -2.19 9.23 -7.20
N VAL A 125 -1.80 10.39 -7.74
CA VAL A 125 -2.75 11.49 -8.03
C VAL A 125 -3.80 11.01 -9.02
N GLN A 126 -3.40 10.36 -10.11
CA GLN A 126 -4.31 9.85 -11.13
C GLN A 126 -5.25 8.77 -10.56
N LEU A 127 -4.75 7.87 -9.73
CA LEU A 127 -5.58 6.86 -9.05
C LEU A 127 -6.64 7.51 -8.16
N VAL A 128 -6.25 8.50 -7.36
CA VAL A 128 -7.18 9.23 -6.48
C VAL A 128 -8.21 10.02 -7.28
N LEU A 129 -7.78 10.72 -8.32
CA LEU A 129 -8.68 11.48 -9.20
C LEU A 129 -9.68 10.55 -9.87
N TRP A 130 -9.23 9.44 -10.44
CA TRP A 130 -10.12 8.48 -11.08
C TRP A 130 -11.11 7.89 -10.06
N THR A 131 -10.62 7.43 -8.90
CA THR A 131 -11.48 6.82 -7.87
C THR A 131 -12.54 7.79 -7.36
N GLY A 132 -12.20 9.07 -7.17
CA GLY A 132 -13.10 10.06 -6.60
C GLY A 132 -14.03 10.75 -7.61
N SER A 133 -13.69 10.75 -8.92
CA SER A 133 -14.45 11.44 -9.97
C SER A 133 -15.27 10.53 -10.87
N SER A 134 -14.99 9.22 -10.89
CA SER A 134 -15.71 8.28 -11.75
C SER A 134 -17.18 8.17 -11.36
N ASP A 135 -18.05 8.25 -12.35
CA ASP A 135 -19.45 7.91 -12.13
C ASP A 135 -19.64 6.39 -11.94
N GLY A 136 -20.84 5.97 -11.50
CA GLY A 136 -21.07 4.57 -11.20
C GLY A 136 -20.95 3.62 -12.39
N THR A 137 -21.09 4.09 -13.62
CA THR A 137 -20.94 3.30 -14.84
C THR A 137 -19.48 3.15 -15.20
N GLU A 138 -18.75 4.25 -15.19
CA GLU A 138 -17.31 4.27 -15.45
C GLU A 138 -16.57 3.46 -14.39
N PHE A 139 -16.90 3.65 -13.12
CA PHE A 139 -16.30 2.92 -12.01
C PHE A 139 -16.45 1.41 -12.19
N LYS A 140 -17.68 0.93 -12.45
CA LYS A 140 -17.94 -0.50 -12.67
C LYS A 140 -17.26 -1.05 -13.92
N GLY A 141 -17.24 -0.26 -15.00
CA GLY A 141 -16.70 -0.71 -16.29
C GLY A 141 -15.17 -0.77 -16.32
N ASN A 142 -14.50 0.04 -15.53
CA ASN A 142 -13.04 0.17 -15.56
C ASN A 142 -12.36 -0.19 -14.23
N PHE A 143 -13.10 -0.64 -13.23
CA PHE A 143 -12.56 -0.93 -11.90
C PHE A 143 -11.33 -1.84 -11.94
N SER A 144 -11.38 -2.93 -12.69
CA SER A 144 -10.30 -3.91 -12.78
C SER A 144 -9.02 -3.39 -13.45
N LYS A 145 -9.07 -2.22 -14.09
CA LYS A 145 -7.87 -1.56 -14.64
C LYS A 145 -7.07 -0.80 -13.59
N HIS A 146 -7.70 -0.46 -12.48
CA HIS A 146 -7.13 0.37 -11.44
C HIS A 146 -6.98 -0.35 -10.11
N TRP A 147 -7.85 -1.33 -9.85
CA TRP A 147 -7.91 -2.06 -8.59
C TRP A 147 -8.04 -3.57 -8.81
N SER A 148 -7.38 -4.35 -7.99
CA SER A 148 -7.63 -5.78 -7.90
C SER A 148 -8.92 -6.03 -7.12
N LEU A 149 -10.01 -6.34 -7.83
CA LEU A 149 -11.32 -6.56 -7.22
C LEU A 149 -11.27 -7.68 -6.17
N ASN A 150 -10.64 -8.79 -6.50
CA ASN A 150 -10.57 -9.95 -5.61
C ASN A 150 -9.84 -9.57 -4.31
N ASN A 151 -8.70 -8.89 -4.43
CA ASN A 151 -7.90 -8.47 -3.28
C ASN A 151 -8.68 -7.49 -2.38
N MET A 152 -9.42 -6.56 -2.98
CA MET A 152 -10.26 -5.62 -2.23
C MET A 152 -11.42 -6.30 -1.51
N ILE A 153 -12.07 -7.28 -2.16
CA ILE A 153 -13.15 -8.06 -1.54
C ILE A 153 -12.61 -8.87 -0.37
N ASP A 154 -11.52 -9.60 -0.56
CA ASP A 154 -10.90 -10.43 0.47
C ASP A 154 -10.47 -9.59 1.68
N TYR A 155 -9.83 -8.45 1.42
CA TYR A 155 -9.44 -7.52 2.47
C TYR A 155 -10.65 -6.96 3.24
N HIS A 156 -11.68 -6.56 2.52
CA HIS A 156 -12.90 -6.00 3.13
C HIS A 156 -13.64 -7.03 3.98
N LEU A 157 -13.80 -8.25 3.47
CA LEU A 157 -14.43 -9.35 4.20
C LEU A 157 -13.63 -9.71 5.47
N LEU A 158 -12.31 -9.73 5.38
CA LEU A 158 -11.44 -9.98 6.53
C LEU A 158 -11.59 -8.87 7.57
N ALA A 159 -11.53 -7.62 7.14
CA ALA A 159 -11.68 -6.46 8.02
C ALA A 159 -13.02 -6.46 8.76
N LEU A 160 -14.10 -6.82 8.07
CA LEU A 160 -15.43 -6.98 8.68
C LEU A 160 -15.48 -8.16 9.66
N ALA A 161 -14.96 -9.32 9.27
CA ALA A 161 -15.01 -10.54 10.09
C ALA A 161 -14.26 -10.37 11.42
N PHE A 162 -13.18 -9.63 11.43
CA PHE A 162 -12.36 -9.36 12.62
C PHE A 162 -12.64 -8.02 13.30
N GLY A 163 -13.60 -7.23 12.81
CA GLY A 163 -13.92 -5.92 13.37
C GLY A 163 -12.76 -4.92 13.27
N MET A 164 -11.94 -5.00 12.23
CA MET A 164 -10.76 -4.17 12.02
C MET A 164 -11.14 -2.77 11.50
N VAL A 165 -11.89 -2.02 12.29
CA VAL A 165 -12.46 -0.72 11.89
C VAL A 165 -11.39 0.28 11.45
N ASP A 166 -10.25 0.31 12.15
CA ASP A 166 -9.13 1.21 11.85
C ASP A 166 -8.32 0.79 10.60
N SER A 167 -8.62 -0.38 10.05
CA SER A 167 -7.94 -0.87 8.84
C SER A 167 -8.75 -0.63 7.56
N ILE A 168 -9.93 -0.05 7.68
CA ILE A 168 -10.74 0.38 6.53
C ILE A 168 -10.45 1.86 6.30
N MET A 169 -9.84 2.19 5.17
CA MET A 169 -9.46 3.56 4.78
C MET A 169 -8.45 4.26 5.71
N LYS A 170 -7.78 3.50 6.57
CA LYS A 170 -6.71 3.98 7.45
C LYS A 170 -5.79 2.81 7.81
N ASN A 171 -4.51 3.06 8.01
CA ASN A 171 -3.51 2.03 8.30
C ASN A 171 -3.47 0.90 7.24
N MET A 172 -3.92 1.19 6.04
CA MET A 172 -3.95 0.29 4.91
C MET A 172 -2.86 0.70 3.92
N VAL A 173 -2.12 -0.27 3.41
CA VAL A 173 -1.16 -0.04 2.34
C VAL A 173 -1.82 -0.37 1.01
N ILE A 174 -1.76 0.56 0.07
CA ILE A 174 -2.06 0.31 -1.33
C ILE A 174 -0.74 0.17 -2.07
N ALA A 175 -0.66 -0.84 -2.92
CA ALA A 175 0.52 -1.12 -3.70
C ALA A 175 0.15 -1.36 -5.17
N SER A 176 1.01 -0.90 -6.06
CA SER A 176 0.99 -1.26 -7.47
C SER A 176 2.29 -1.97 -7.79
N TYR A 177 2.18 -3.14 -8.38
CA TYR A 177 3.30 -3.87 -8.95
C TYR A 177 3.37 -3.50 -10.42
N GLY A 178 4.40 -2.76 -10.79
CA GLY A 178 4.57 -2.25 -12.13
C GLY A 178 4.96 -3.33 -13.14
N THR A 179 4.99 -2.97 -14.40
CA THR A 179 5.59 -3.80 -15.45
C THR A 179 7.10 -3.76 -15.35
N SER A 180 7.76 -4.88 -15.60
CA SER A 180 9.22 -4.89 -15.71
C SER A 180 9.68 -4.12 -16.96
N ASP A 181 10.86 -3.50 -16.89
CA ASP A 181 11.45 -2.76 -18.02
C ASP A 181 11.71 -3.64 -19.26
N ASP A 182 11.64 -4.97 -19.12
CA ASP A 182 11.78 -5.94 -20.20
C ASP A 182 10.51 -6.14 -21.02
N GLY A 183 9.44 -5.43 -20.71
CA GLY A 183 8.19 -5.45 -21.47
C GLY A 183 7.33 -6.71 -21.27
N GLU A 184 7.72 -7.60 -20.37
CA GLU A 184 6.88 -8.72 -19.96
C GLU A 184 5.89 -8.22 -18.86
N GLY A 185 4.87 -7.52 -19.33
CA GLY A 185 3.77 -7.09 -18.47
C GLY A 185 2.95 -8.28 -17.98
N ASN A 186 2.74 -8.34 -16.66
CA ASN A 186 1.71 -9.16 -16.04
C ASN A 186 0.38 -8.39 -16.00
#